data_dd668567484f4a8672753620bced9751
#
_entry.id   dd668567484f4a8672753620bced9751
#
_cell.length_a   1.000
_cell.length_b   1.000
_cell.length_c   1.000
_cell.angle_alpha   90.00
_cell.angle_beta   90.00
_cell.angle_gamma   90.00
#
_symmetry.space_group_name_H-M   'P 1'
#
loop_
_entity.id
_entity.type
_entity.pdbx_description
1 polymer ?
#
loop_
_entity_poly.entity_id
_entity_poly.type
_entity_poly.pdbx_seq_one_letter_code
_entity_poly.pdbx_strand_id
1 'polypeptide(L)'
;MSVKAIAVNPENPSTFVEITPPMPQPGGHDLLVEVKAVSVNPVDTKVHAGIAKSGLNEPRILGWDASGIVKAVGAGVTGFKPGDEVWYAGDITRPGSNTTHQLIDARIVGHKPASLGWAAAAALPLTALTAWEGLFERLKIQDADADKTLLIIGGAGGVGSLAIPFAKHNSKVKIVATASREDSARWCRDRGADIVVNYHDLKGELAKQGLTFVDYIFILNDTDGHWDAVSDLIAPQGHICSIVENAHPLNQDKLKSKSAALHWEFMYTRSMYQTADMARQGE
;
A
#
# COMPACT_ATOMS: atom_id res chain seq x y z
N MET A 1 -9.50 -11.55 30.12
CA MET A 1 -9.59 -10.22 29.48
C MET A 1 -10.65 -10.32 28.39
N SER A 2 -11.53 -9.32 28.26
CA SER A 2 -12.52 -9.27 27.17
C SER A 2 -11.90 -8.60 25.95
N VAL A 3 -12.22 -9.11 24.76
CA VAL A 3 -11.86 -8.44 23.50
C VAL A 3 -12.80 -7.25 23.31
N LYS A 4 -12.24 -6.12 22.90
CA LYS A 4 -13.02 -4.95 22.48
C LYS A 4 -12.67 -4.63 21.04
N ALA A 5 -13.68 -4.27 20.24
CA ALA A 5 -13.47 -3.89 18.85
C ALA A 5 -14.43 -2.77 18.44
N ILE A 6 -14.00 -1.99 17.44
CA ILE A 6 -14.83 -1.01 16.75
C ILE A 6 -15.20 -1.61 15.40
N ALA A 7 -16.49 -1.74 15.15
CA ALA A 7 -17.01 -2.36 13.93
C ALA A 7 -18.02 -1.43 13.23
N VAL A 8 -18.22 -1.63 11.93
CA VAL A 8 -19.31 -1.00 11.19
C VAL A 8 -20.62 -1.53 11.75
N ASN A 9 -21.56 -0.62 12.04
CA ASN A 9 -22.85 -0.95 12.62
C ASN A 9 -23.79 -1.53 11.52
N PRO A 10 -24.29 -2.79 11.65
CA PRO A 10 -25.20 -3.36 10.65
C PRO A 10 -26.55 -2.65 10.57
N GLU A 11 -27.03 -2.05 11.67
CA GLU A 11 -28.29 -1.29 11.69
C GLU A 11 -28.17 0.08 11.00
N ASN A 12 -26.96 0.66 11.02
CA ASN A 12 -26.64 1.90 10.30
C ASN A 12 -25.22 1.84 9.76
N PRO A 13 -25.00 1.29 8.56
CA PRO A 13 -23.66 1.05 8.00
C PRO A 13 -22.81 2.29 7.74
N SER A 14 -23.36 3.49 7.94
CA SER A 14 -22.57 4.74 7.91
C SER A 14 -21.91 5.08 9.26
N THR A 15 -22.16 4.29 10.28
CA THR A 15 -21.66 4.51 11.66
C THR A 15 -20.86 3.31 12.18
N PHE A 16 -20.14 3.55 13.27
CA PHE A 16 -19.40 2.52 13.99
C PHE A 16 -20.06 2.23 15.35
N VAL A 17 -19.83 1.02 15.85
CA VAL A 17 -20.31 0.53 17.14
C VAL A 17 -19.19 -0.21 17.87
N GLU A 18 -19.08 -0.02 19.18
CA GLU A 18 -18.20 -0.84 20.03
C GLU A 18 -18.87 -2.21 20.24
N ILE A 19 -18.09 -3.29 20.03
CA ILE A 19 -18.53 -4.67 20.26
C ILE A 19 -17.55 -5.40 21.17
N THR A 20 -18.01 -6.46 21.81
CA THR A 20 -17.19 -7.32 22.69
C THR A 20 -17.26 -8.76 22.16
N PRO A 21 -16.53 -9.09 21.08
CA PRO A 21 -16.50 -10.45 20.57
C PRO A 21 -15.78 -11.41 21.52
N PRO A 22 -16.03 -12.73 21.41
CA PRO A 22 -15.26 -13.71 22.15
C PRO A 22 -13.78 -13.65 21.78
N MET A 23 -12.90 -14.10 22.72
CA MET A 23 -11.46 -14.21 22.46
C MET A 23 -11.23 -15.23 21.34
N PRO A 24 -10.67 -14.82 20.19
CA PRO A 24 -10.43 -15.73 19.08
C PRO A 24 -9.32 -16.71 19.41
N GLN A 25 -9.40 -17.92 18.85
CA GLN A 25 -8.43 -18.99 19.05
C GLN A 25 -7.62 -19.20 17.77
N PRO A 26 -6.28 -19.15 17.80
CA PRO A 26 -5.47 -19.36 16.61
C PRO A 26 -5.48 -20.84 16.20
N GLY A 27 -5.72 -21.07 14.91
CA GLY A 27 -5.64 -22.38 14.28
C GLY A 27 -4.69 -22.34 13.07
N GLY A 28 -4.23 -23.48 12.59
CA GLY A 28 -3.38 -23.59 11.41
C GLY A 28 -2.18 -22.65 11.46
N HIS A 29 -2.10 -21.69 10.55
CA HIS A 29 -1.02 -20.71 10.45
C HIS A 29 -1.33 -19.38 11.16
N ASP A 30 -2.38 -19.29 11.96
CA ASP A 30 -2.76 -18.03 12.61
C ASP A 30 -1.87 -17.69 13.82
N LEU A 31 -1.58 -16.40 13.96
CA LEU A 31 -1.13 -15.77 15.20
C LEU A 31 -2.34 -15.11 15.89
N LEU A 32 -2.46 -15.23 17.19
CA LEU A 32 -3.26 -14.33 18.00
C LEU A 32 -2.39 -13.17 18.45
N VAL A 33 -2.70 -11.96 17.97
CA VAL A 33 -1.94 -10.75 18.30
C VAL A 33 -2.75 -9.84 19.21
N GLU A 34 -2.15 -9.43 20.34
CA GLU A 34 -2.60 -8.30 21.13
C GLU A 34 -2.19 -7.01 20.41
N VAL A 35 -3.13 -6.32 19.80
CA VAL A 35 -2.87 -5.10 19.01
C VAL A 35 -2.49 -3.95 19.94
N LYS A 36 -1.39 -3.29 19.64
CA LYS A 36 -0.86 -2.13 20.38
C LYS A 36 -1.08 -0.81 19.66
N ALA A 37 -1.05 -0.82 18.32
CA ALA A 37 -1.36 0.33 17.50
C ALA A 37 -1.92 -0.13 16.15
N VAL A 38 -2.73 0.71 15.55
CA VAL A 38 -3.28 0.57 14.21
C VAL A 38 -3.03 1.85 13.40
N SER A 39 -3.11 1.75 12.10
CA SER A 39 -3.07 2.89 11.18
C SER A 39 -4.28 2.88 10.27
N VAL A 40 -4.71 4.05 9.84
CA VAL A 40 -5.83 4.25 8.92
C VAL A 40 -5.29 4.59 7.54
N ASN A 41 -5.80 3.90 6.54
CA ASN A 41 -5.42 4.06 5.14
C ASN A 41 -6.64 4.38 4.25
N PRO A 42 -6.46 4.93 3.05
CA PRO A 42 -7.58 5.19 2.13
C PRO A 42 -8.48 3.98 1.84
N VAL A 43 -7.91 2.77 1.88
CA VAL A 43 -8.68 1.53 1.69
C VAL A 43 -9.73 1.33 2.79
N ASP A 44 -9.47 1.74 4.03
CA ASP A 44 -10.45 1.65 5.13
C ASP A 44 -11.71 2.44 4.79
N THR A 45 -11.54 3.66 4.26
CA THR A 45 -12.67 4.52 3.87
C THR A 45 -13.40 3.99 2.64
N LYS A 46 -12.68 3.40 1.67
CA LYS A 46 -13.26 2.78 0.48
C LYS A 46 -14.11 1.56 0.84
N VAL A 47 -13.60 0.68 1.70
CA VAL A 47 -14.34 -0.49 2.18
C VAL A 47 -15.56 -0.07 2.98
N HIS A 48 -15.41 0.91 3.89
CA HIS A 48 -16.54 1.45 4.66
C HIS A 48 -17.63 2.03 3.73
N ALA A 49 -17.24 2.84 2.74
CA ALA A 49 -18.19 3.40 1.76
C ALA A 49 -18.88 2.32 0.91
N GLY A 50 -18.17 1.24 0.57
CA GLY A 50 -18.76 0.07 -0.10
C GLY A 50 -19.80 -0.63 0.76
N ILE A 51 -19.50 -0.86 2.03
CA ILE A 51 -20.43 -1.45 3.00
C ILE A 51 -21.63 -0.52 3.21
N ALA A 52 -21.45 0.78 3.34
CA ALA A 52 -22.53 1.74 3.51
C ALA A 52 -23.54 1.73 2.36
N LYS A 53 -23.10 1.35 1.15
CA LYS A 53 -23.96 1.20 -0.04
C LYS A 53 -24.65 -0.17 -0.12
N SER A 54 -23.93 -1.25 0.19
CA SER A 54 -24.46 -2.62 0.05
C SER A 54 -25.20 -3.13 1.29
N GLY A 55 -24.95 -2.51 2.46
CA GLY A 55 -25.39 -3.03 3.75
C GLY A 55 -24.52 -4.19 4.24
N LEU A 56 -24.77 -4.63 5.47
CA LEU A 56 -24.20 -5.84 6.05
C LEU A 56 -25.15 -6.43 7.09
N ASN A 57 -25.05 -7.73 7.34
CA ASN A 57 -25.92 -8.44 8.27
C ASN A 57 -25.34 -8.55 9.70
N GLU A 58 -24.01 -8.44 9.82
CA GLU A 58 -23.28 -8.58 11.08
C GLU A 58 -22.23 -7.47 11.21
N PRO A 59 -21.83 -7.06 12.44
CA PRO A 59 -20.78 -6.07 12.64
C PRO A 59 -19.47 -6.47 11.96
N ARG A 60 -18.89 -5.57 11.16
CA ARG A 60 -17.59 -5.81 10.49
C ARG A 60 -16.50 -4.93 11.05
N ILE A 61 -15.47 -5.56 11.61
CA ILE A 61 -14.25 -4.89 12.08
C ILE A 61 -13.40 -4.54 10.86
N LEU A 62 -13.06 -3.26 10.71
CA LEU A 62 -12.18 -2.75 9.67
C LEU A 62 -10.76 -2.50 10.23
N GLY A 63 -9.90 -1.93 9.38
CA GLY A 63 -8.50 -1.68 9.70
C GLY A 63 -7.63 -2.89 9.37
N TRP A 64 -6.45 -2.64 8.81
CA TRP A 64 -5.58 -3.75 8.42
C TRP A 64 -4.14 -3.54 8.89
N ASP A 65 -3.65 -2.32 8.84
CA ASP A 65 -2.34 -1.99 9.40
C ASP A 65 -2.34 -2.11 10.92
N ALA A 66 -1.39 -2.87 11.45
CA ALA A 66 -1.23 -3.01 12.89
C ALA A 66 0.21 -3.34 13.31
N SER A 67 0.48 -3.05 14.57
CA SER A 67 1.61 -3.58 15.32
C SER A 67 1.14 -4.12 16.68
N GLY A 68 1.76 -5.18 17.17
CA GLY A 68 1.31 -5.81 18.41
C GLY A 68 2.24 -6.90 18.90
N ILE A 69 1.75 -7.64 19.91
CA ILE A 69 2.48 -8.72 20.57
C ILE A 69 1.76 -10.04 20.34
N VAL A 70 2.47 -11.04 19.87
CA VAL A 70 1.95 -12.40 19.73
C VAL A 70 1.59 -12.96 21.10
N LYS A 71 0.36 -13.43 21.28
CA LYS A 71 -0.15 -14.05 22.53
C LYS A 71 -0.23 -15.56 22.43
N ALA A 72 -0.56 -16.07 21.24
CA ALA A 72 -0.63 -17.50 20.97
C ALA A 72 -0.40 -17.74 19.47
N VAL A 73 -0.04 -18.96 19.11
CA VAL A 73 0.25 -19.39 17.75
C VAL A 73 -0.51 -20.67 17.41
N GLY A 74 -0.96 -20.80 16.17
CA GLY A 74 -1.56 -22.01 15.63
C GLY A 74 -0.52 -23.11 15.41
N ALA A 75 -0.97 -24.37 15.30
CA ALA A 75 -0.10 -25.55 15.20
C ALA A 75 0.81 -25.59 13.97
N GLY A 76 0.44 -24.87 12.89
CA GLY A 76 1.22 -24.78 11.65
C GLY A 76 2.19 -23.60 11.59
N VAL A 77 2.26 -22.78 12.65
CA VAL A 77 3.13 -21.60 12.67
C VAL A 77 4.58 -21.97 12.90
N THR A 78 5.45 -21.39 12.10
CA THR A 78 6.91 -21.40 12.28
C THR A 78 7.44 -19.98 12.29
N GLY A 79 8.55 -19.72 12.98
CA GLY A 79 9.20 -18.39 13.01
C GLY A 79 8.63 -17.39 14.00
N PHE A 80 7.50 -17.69 14.68
CA PHE A 80 6.90 -16.85 15.73
C PHE A 80 6.57 -17.63 16.99
N LYS A 81 6.60 -16.92 18.13
CA LYS A 81 6.24 -17.45 19.46
C LYS A 81 5.54 -16.37 20.30
N PRO A 82 4.82 -16.75 21.36
CA PRO A 82 4.27 -15.78 22.31
C PRO A 82 5.36 -14.85 22.85
N GLY A 83 5.06 -13.54 22.86
CA GLY A 83 5.97 -12.48 23.26
C GLY A 83 6.66 -11.76 22.11
N ASP A 84 6.67 -12.30 20.89
CA ASP A 84 7.27 -11.63 19.75
C ASP A 84 6.50 -10.35 19.38
N GLU A 85 7.23 -9.29 19.09
CA GLU A 85 6.70 -8.04 18.58
C GLU A 85 6.57 -8.11 17.05
N VAL A 86 5.38 -7.81 16.53
CA VAL A 86 5.04 -7.98 15.13
C VAL A 86 4.38 -6.75 14.53
N TRP A 87 4.42 -6.65 13.20
CA TRP A 87 3.72 -5.67 12.39
C TRP A 87 3.21 -6.31 11.09
N TYR A 88 2.13 -5.79 10.54
CA TYR A 88 1.51 -6.37 9.35
C TYR A 88 0.47 -5.43 8.72
N ALA A 89 0.16 -5.66 7.46
CA ALA A 89 -0.90 -4.97 6.71
C ALA A 89 -2.20 -5.78 6.58
N GLY A 90 -2.28 -6.94 7.20
CA GLY A 90 -3.48 -7.76 7.30
C GLY A 90 -3.98 -8.38 6.00
N ASP A 91 -5.20 -8.88 6.06
CA ASP A 91 -5.93 -9.49 4.95
C ASP A 91 -7.33 -8.87 4.87
N ILE A 92 -7.66 -8.25 3.73
CA ILE A 92 -8.92 -7.51 3.53
C ILE A 92 -10.16 -8.42 3.57
N THR A 93 -9.99 -9.73 3.41
CA THR A 93 -11.07 -10.72 3.47
C THR A 93 -11.41 -11.17 4.88
N ARG A 94 -10.55 -10.84 5.87
CA ARG A 94 -10.68 -11.25 7.29
C ARG A 94 -11.11 -10.07 8.17
N PRO A 95 -11.55 -10.32 9.42
CA PRO A 95 -11.79 -9.26 10.40
C PRO A 95 -10.54 -8.40 10.59
N GLY A 96 -10.74 -7.09 10.61
CA GLY A 96 -9.66 -6.10 10.62
C GLY A 96 -9.00 -5.89 11.99
N SER A 97 -8.09 -4.90 12.04
CA SER A 97 -7.22 -4.60 13.18
C SER A 97 -7.82 -3.62 14.20
N ASN A 98 -9.01 -3.04 13.95
CA ASN A 98 -9.66 -2.13 14.91
C ASN A 98 -10.24 -2.90 16.11
N THR A 99 -9.38 -3.68 16.78
CA THR A 99 -9.69 -4.56 17.90
C THR A 99 -8.50 -4.69 18.84
N THR A 100 -8.75 -5.08 20.09
CA THR A 100 -7.65 -5.35 21.05
C THR A 100 -6.90 -6.64 20.75
N HIS A 101 -7.53 -7.61 20.07
CA HIS A 101 -6.93 -8.89 19.72
C HIS A 101 -7.39 -9.33 18.33
N GLN A 102 -6.46 -9.70 17.46
CA GLN A 102 -6.71 -10.10 16.08
C GLN A 102 -6.07 -11.44 15.75
N LEU A 103 -6.72 -12.24 14.92
CA LEU A 103 -6.09 -13.37 14.23
C LEU A 103 -5.52 -12.90 12.90
N ILE A 104 -4.27 -13.26 12.64
CA ILE A 104 -3.58 -12.93 11.40
C ILE A 104 -2.74 -14.13 10.96
N ASP A 105 -2.70 -14.39 9.66
CA ASP A 105 -1.86 -15.46 9.10
C ASP A 105 -0.38 -15.09 9.26
N ALA A 106 0.40 -15.95 9.90
CA ALA A 106 1.82 -15.74 10.17
C ALA A 106 2.66 -15.48 8.91
N ARG A 107 2.22 -16.01 7.76
CA ARG A 107 2.93 -15.87 6.48
C ARG A 107 2.94 -14.45 5.92
N ILE A 108 2.03 -13.57 6.38
CA ILE A 108 1.97 -12.15 6.00
C ILE A 108 2.34 -11.21 7.14
N VAL A 109 3.07 -11.69 8.14
CA VAL A 109 3.49 -10.95 9.33
C VAL A 109 5.00 -10.86 9.38
N GLY A 110 5.52 -9.66 9.64
CA GLY A 110 6.94 -9.43 9.89
C GLY A 110 7.22 -9.19 11.39
N HIS A 111 8.47 -9.42 11.81
CA HIS A 111 8.95 -8.95 13.11
C HIS A 111 9.05 -7.43 13.11
N LYS A 112 8.48 -6.78 14.12
CA LYS A 112 8.56 -5.32 14.27
C LYS A 112 10.01 -4.89 14.50
N PRO A 113 10.54 -3.90 13.73
CA PRO A 113 11.87 -3.35 14.02
C PRO A 113 11.95 -2.80 15.45
N ALA A 114 13.00 -3.18 16.18
CA ALA A 114 13.22 -2.76 17.57
C ALA A 114 13.38 -1.23 17.70
N SER A 115 13.83 -0.55 16.64
CA SER A 115 14.01 0.91 16.61
C SER A 115 12.71 1.70 16.49
N LEU A 116 11.56 1.05 16.20
CA LEU A 116 10.26 1.72 16.04
C LEU A 116 9.35 1.49 17.24
N GLY A 117 8.71 2.56 17.70
CA GLY A 117 7.58 2.47 18.61
C GLY A 117 6.34 1.92 17.89
N TRP A 118 5.33 1.49 18.66
CA TRP A 118 4.13 0.83 18.14
C TRP A 118 3.41 1.63 17.07
N ALA A 119 3.16 2.91 17.31
CA ALA A 119 2.44 3.78 16.36
C ALA A 119 3.22 3.96 15.04
N ALA A 120 4.52 4.20 15.12
CA ALA A 120 5.37 4.33 13.94
C ALA A 120 5.44 3.02 13.14
N ALA A 121 5.54 1.88 13.85
CA ALA A 121 5.54 0.57 13.21
C ALA A 121 4.21 0.27 12.52
N ALA A 122 3.06 0.56 13.16
CA ALA A 122 1.75 0.34 12.56
C ALA A 122 1.47 1.21 11.32
N ALA A 123 2.16 2.34 11.17
CA ALA A 123 1.93 3.26 10.04
C ALA A 123 2.61 2.86 8.72
N LEU A 124 3.41 1.79 8.72
CA LEU A 124 4.28 1.47 7.57
C LEU A 124 3.83 0.28 6.72
N PRO A 125 3.33 -0.83 7.26
CA PRO A 125 3.24 -2.09 6.53
C PRO A 125 2.49 -1.99 5.20
N LEU A 126 1.27 -1.45 5.19
CA LEU A 126 0.45 -1.33 3.98
C LEU A 126 1.13 -0.49 2.90
N THR A 127 1.62 0.68 3.28
CA THR A 127 2.26 1.60 2.35
C THR A 127 3.62 1.09 1.88
N ALA A 128 4.35 0.35 2.74
CA ALA A 128 5.62 -0.26 2.40
C ALA A 128 5.44 -1.42 1.39
N LEU A 129 4.51 -2.34 1.64
CA LEU A 129 4.20 -3.42 0.71
C LEU A 129 3.74 -2.89 -0.65
N THR A 130 2.81 -1.92 -0.66
CA THR A 130 2.35 -1.28 -1.90
C THR A 130 3.50 -0.64 -2.67
N ALA A 131 4.39 0.10 -1.98
CA ALA A 131 5.53 0.73 -2.62
C ALA A 131 6.52 -0.30 -3.17
N TRP A 132 6.85 -1.32 -2.38
CA TRP A 132 7.81 -2.36 -2.76
C TRP A 132 7.32 -3.19 -3.95
N GLU A 133 6.11 -3.74 -3.84
CA GLU A 133 5.53 -4.55 -4.91
C GLU A 133 5.35 -3.72 -6.19
N GLY A 134 4.87 -2.47 -6.09
CA GLY A 134 4.73 -1.57 -7.23
C GLY A 134 6.05 -1.31 -7.95
N LEU A 135 7.11 -0.99 -7.20
CA LEU A 135 8.42 -0.67 -7.78
C LEU A 135 9.14 -1.90 -8.36
N PHE A 136 9.25 -2.97 -7.56
CA PHE A 136 10.19 -4.05 -7.89
C PHE A 136 9.52 -5.26 -8.54
N GLU A 137 8.21 -5.44 -8.36
CA GLU A 137 7.50 -6.57 -8.94
C GLU A 137 6.61 -6.19 -10.13
N ARG A 138 5.97 -5.02 -10.10
CA ARG A 138 5.13 -4.54 -11.21
C ARG A 138 5.92 -3.74 -12.22
N LEU A 139 6.60 -2.69 -11.80
CA LEU A 139 7.47 -1.89 -12.67
C LEU A 139 8.78 -2.61 -12.99
N LYS A 140 9.21 -3.57 -12.15
CA LYS A 140 10.44 -4.37 -12.33
C LYS A 140 11.70 -3.54 -12.41
N ILE A 141 11.76 -2.46 -11.62
CA ILE A 141 12.96 -1.61 -11.53
C ILE A 141 14.12 -2.43 -10.99
N GLN A 142 15.29 -2.27 -11.61
CA GLN A 142 16.52 -2.99 -11.28
C GLN A 142 17.67 -2.03 -10.94
N ASP A 143 18.69 -2.51 -10.25
CA ASP A 143 19.91 -1.72 -9.96
C ASP A 143 20.64 -1.28 -11.24
N ALA A 144 20.51 -2.02 -12.33
CA ALA A 144 21.10 -1.71 -13.63
C ALA A 144 20.46 -0.52 -14.37
N ASP A 145 19.32 0.01 -13.90
CA ASP A 145 18.52 1.05 -14.59
C ASP A 145 19.06 2.47 -14.37
N ALA A 146 20.37 2.67 -14.38
CA ALA A 146 21.02 3.96 -14.06
C ALA A 146 20.71 5.10 -15.06
N ASP A 147 20.34 4.78 -16.29
CA ASP A 147 19.99 5.71 -17.37
C ASP A 147 18.47 5.93 -17.50
N LYS A 148 17.69 5.23 -16.69
CA LYS A 148 16.22 5.29 -16.71
C LYS A 148 15.64 6.27 -15.70
N THR A 149 14.41 6.70 -15.98
CA THR A 149 13.67 7.68 -15.17
C THR A 149 12.37 7.07 -14.65
N LEU A 150 12.15 7.22 -13.34
CA LEU A 150 10.91 6.89 -12.64
C LEU A 150 10.15 8.16 -12.30
N LEU A 151 8.91 8.28 -12.78
CA LEU A 151 7.96 9.32 -12.40
C LEU A 151 7.01 8.76 -11.33
N ILE A 152 6.97 9.38 -10.15
CA ILE A 152 6.04 9.05 -9.06
C ILE A 152 4.98 10.15 -8.95
N ILE A 153 3.75 9.84 -9.32
CA ILE A 153 2.60 10.74 -9.19
C ILE A 153 1.99 10.59 -7.80
N GLY A 154 1.96 11.68 -7.02
CA GLY A 154 1.56 11.66 -5.61
C GLY A 154 2.71 11.37 -4.64
N GLY A 155 3.92 11.89 -4.96
CA GLY A 155 5.16 11.59 -4.21
C GLY A 155 5.13 11.92 -2.72
N ALA A 156 4.34 12.91 -2.29
CA ALA A 156 4.24 13.29 -0.86
C ALA A 156 3.15 12.53 -0.08
N GLY A 157 2.43 11.59 -0.72
CA GLY A 157 1.46 10.72 -0.06
C GLY A 157 2.13 9.59 0.75
N GLY A 158 1.33 8.77 1.43
CA GLY A 158 1.83 7.65 2.24
C GLY A 158 2.72 6.69 1.46
N VAL A 159 2.23 6.16 0.34
CA VAL A 159 3.00 5.25 -0.53
C VAL A 159 4.19 5.97 -1.17
N GLY A 160 4.02 7.20 -1.68
CA GLY A 160 5.09 7.99 -2.28
C GLY A 160 6.25 8.28 -1.32
N SER A 161 5.92 8.52 -0.05
CA SER A 161 6.91 8.75 1.02
C SER A 161 7.83 7.56 1.27
N LEU A 162 7.42 6.34 0.89
CA LEU A 162 8.23 5.12 0.96
C LEU A 162 8.76 4.71 -0.41
N ALA A 163 8.01 4.92 -1.49
CA ALA A 163 8.45 4.59 -2.85
C ALA A 163 9.73 5.36 -3.24
N ILE A 164 9.82 6.65 -2.89
CA ILE A 164 11.00 7.46 -3.17
C ILE A 164 12.27 6.88 -2.53
N PRO A 165 12.35 6.69 -1.19
CA PRO A 165 13.54 6.12 -0.57
C PRO A 165 13.80 4.67 -0.98
N PHE A 166 12.78 3.85 -1.21
CA PHE A 166 12.98 2.49 -1.69
C PHE A 166 13.64 2.46 -3.07
N ALA A 167 13.14 3.26 -4.02
CA ALA A 167 13.77 3.40 -5.33
C ALA A 167 15.20 3.93 -5.22
N LYS A 168 15.43 4.95 -4.36
CA LYS A 168 16.76 5.57 -4.17
C LYS A 168 17.79 4.61 -3.60
N HIS A 169 17.39 3.72 -2.68
CA HIS A 169 18.31 2.78 -2.03
C HIS A 169 18.54 1.49 -2.82
N ASN A 170 17.56 1.05 -3.62
CA ASN A 170 17.59 -0.26 -4.26
C ASN A 170 17.78 -0.18 -5.79
N SER A 171 17.98 1.02 -6.33
CA SER A 171 18.23 1.21 -7.76
C SER A 171 19.03 2.49 -8.03
N LYS A 172 19.37 2.71 -9.29
CA LYS A 172 20.05 3.92 -9.76
C LYS A 172 19.19 4.80 -10.66
N VAL A 173 17.88 4.50 -10.73
CA VAL A 173 16.96 5.28 -11.56
C VAL A 173 16.91 6.75 -11.10
N LYS A 174 16.75 7.64 -12.04
CA LYS A 174 16.46 9.05 -11.76
C LYS A 174 15.02 9.18 -11.27
N ILE A 175 14.82 9.76 -10.09
CA ILE A 175 13.51 9.84 -9.45
C ILE A 175 12.91 11.23 -9.66
N VAL A 176 11.79 11.29 -10.36
CA VAL A 176 10.94 12.47 -10.50
C VAL A 176 9.67 12.27 -9.68
N ALA A 177 9.40 13.14 -8.73
CA ALA A 177 8.18 13.09 -7.92
C ALA A 177 7.27 14.28 -8.24
N THR A 178 5.95 14.10 -8.11
CA THR A 178 5.02 15.22 -8.26
C THR A 178 4.57 15.77 -6.92
N ALA A 179 4.54 17.10 -6.82
CA ALA A 179 3.94 17.84 -5.71
C ALA A 179 3.49 19.23 -6.19
N SER A 180 2.38 19.75 -5.63
CA SER A 180 1.85 21.07 -6.02
C SER A 180 2.10 22.17 -4.98
N ARG A 181 2.49 21.82 -3.75
CA ARG A 181 2.76 22.75 -2.65
C ARG A 181 4.23 22.64 -2.25
N GLU A 182 4.84 23.75 -1.82
CA GLU A 182 6.26 23.80 -1.47
C GLU A 182 6.63 22.83 -0.33
N ASP A 183 5.78 22.70 0.69
CA ASP A 183 6.04 21.75 1.78
C ASP A 183 6.03 20.28 1.29
N SER A 184 5.12 19.94 0.39
CA SER A 184 5.07 18.63 -0.24
C SER A 184 6.29 18.41 -1.16
N ALA A 185 6.72 19.45 -1.88
CA ALA A 185 7.89 19.38 -2.74
C ALA A 185 9.18 19.21 -1.92
N ARG A 186 9.31 19.94 -0.82
CA ARG A 186 10.42 19.77 0.14
C ARG A 186 10.43 18.36 0.70
N TRP A 187 9.28 17.85 1.14
CA TRP A 187 9.15 16.48 1.62
C TRP A 187 9.66 15.44 0.62
N CYS A 188 9.29 15.56 -0.67
CA CYS A 188 9.77 14.64 -1.70
C CYS A 188 11.29 14.73 -1.88
N ARG A 189 11.86 15.95 -1.89
CA ARG A 189 13.32 16.15 -1.96
C ARG A 189 14.05 15.53 -0.77
N ASP A 190 13.55 15.77 0.43
CA ASP A 190 14.13 15.22 1.68
C ASP A 190 14.09 13.69 1.71
N ARG A 191 13.15 13.06 1.00
CA ARG A 191 13.05 11.60 0.82
C ARG A 191 13.96 11.06 -0.27
N GLY A 192 14.58 11.90 -1.11
CA GLY A 192 15.53 11.49 -2.11
C GLY A 192 15.06 11.63 -3.57
N ALA A 193 13.96 12.33 -3.84
CA ALA A 193 13.59 12.66 -5.21
C ALA A 193 14.62 13.59 -5.84
N ASP A 194 15.12 13.25 -7.04
CA ASP A 194 16.13 14.03 -7.76
C ASP A 194 15.49 15.29 -8.37
N ILE A 195 14.23 15.18 -8.80
CA ILE A 195 13.44 16.27 -9.38
C ILE A 195 12.05 16.26 -8.77
N VAL A 196 11.49 17.45 -8.51
CA VAL A 196 10.08 17.59 -8.13
C VAL A 196 9.40 18.54 -9.09
N VAL A 197 8.26 18.10 -9.65
CA VAL A 197 7.48 18.85 -10.64
C VAL A 197 6.03 19.02 -10.19
N ASN A 198 5.37 20.06 -10.72
CA ASN A 198 3.95 20.27 -10.47
C ASN A 198 3.13 19.37 -11.43
N TYR A 199 2.15 18.64 -10.90
CA TYR A 199 1.31 17.74 -11.69
C TYR A 199 0.24 18.45 -12.53
N HIS A 200 -0.04 19.73 -12.32
CA HIS A 200 -1.04 20.47 -13.09
C HIS A 200 -0.63 20.70 -14.56
N ASP A 201 0.67 20.79 -14.83
CA ASP A 201 1.23 20.82 -16.20
C ASP A 201 2.40 19.82 -16.30
N LEU A 202 2.09 18.56 -16.14
CA LEU A 202 3.09 17.51 -16.03
C LEU A 202 4.01 17.44 -17.27
N LYS A 203 3.44 17.61 -18.49
CA LYS A 203 4.21 17.59 -19.74
C LYS A 203 5.15 18.79 -19.84
N GLY A 204 4.64 20.00 -19.58
CA GLY A 204 5.45 21.22 -19.64
C GLY A 204 6.55 21.22 -18.59
N GLU A 205 6.25 20.77 -17.36
CA GLU A 205 7.24 20.68 -16.29
C GLU A 205 8.35 19.67 -16.59
N LEU A 206 8.03 18.51 -17.13
CA LEU A 206 9.03 17.51 -17.54
C LEU A 206 9.87 18.00 -18.72
N ALA A 207 9.24 18.67 -19.71
CA ALA A 207 9.95 19.27 -20.84
C ALA A 207 10.99 20.32 -20.39
N LYS A 208 10.70 21.14 -19.37
CA LYS A 208 11.65 22.08 -18.76
C LYS A 208 12.87 21.37 -18.12
N GLN A 209 12.71 20.11 -17.72
CA GLN A 209 13.79 19.27 -17.20
C GLN A 209 14.53 18.48 -18.29
N GLY A 210 14.21 18.71 -19.58
CA GLY A 210 14.78 17.96 -20.70
C GLY A 210 14.24 16.53 -20.85
N LEU A 211 13.14 16.21 -20.18
CA LEU A 211 12.53 14.88 -20.21
C LEU A 211 11.34 14.86 -21.17
N THR A 212 11.51 14.22 -22.32
CA THR A 212 10.42 13.97 -23.29
C THR A 212 9.62 12.73 -22.91
N PHE A 213 10.31 11.72 -22.40
CA PHE A 213 9.74 10.46 -21.94
C PHE A 213 10.31 10.06 -20.58
N VAL A 214 9.59 9.17 -19.89
CA VAL A 214 10.04 8.49 -18.67
C VAL A 214 9.81 6.99 -18.81
N ASP A 215 10.69 6.17 -18.27
CA ASP A 215 10.68 4.71 -18.47
C ASP A 215 9.69 4.01 -17.55
N TYR A 216 9.49 4.56 -16.36
CA TYR A 216 8.61 4.03 -15.34
C TYR A 216 7.69 5.13 -14.83
N ILE A 217 6.39 4.80 -14.66
CA ILE A 217 5.42 5.71 -14.05
C ILE A 217 4.68 4.95 -12.94
N PHE A 218 4.69 5.53 -11.72
CA PHE A 218 3.95 4.99 -10.59
C PHE A 218 2.85 5.97 -10.18
N ILE A 219 1.58 5.61 -10.46
CA ILE A 219 0.41 6.44 -10.19
C ILE A 219 -0.15 6.06 -8.82
N LEU A 220 -0.03 6.98 -7.84
CA LEU A 220 -0.45 6.76 -6.46
C LEU A 220 -1.75 7.51 -6.11
N ASN A 221 -2.26 8.34 -7.04
CA ASN A 221 -3.54 9.04 -6.92
C ASN A 221 -4.11 9.35 -8.31
N ASP A 222 -5.44 9.47 -8.40
CA ASP A 222 -6.18 9.99 -9.56
C ASP A 222 -5.71 9.45 -10.93
N THR A 223 -5.94 8.16 -11.15
CA THR A 223 -5.59 7.51 -12.43
C THR A 223 -6.28 8.16 -13.63
N ASP A 224 -7.57 8.53 -13.51
CA ASP A 224 -8.32 9.18 -14.58
C ASP A 224 -7.73 10.54 -14.95
N GLY A 225 -7.47 11.39 -13.97
CA GLY A 225 -6.97 12.75 -14.19
C GLY A 225 -5.58 12.80 -14.81
N HIS A 226 -4.78 11.76 -14.61
CA HIS A 226 -3.41 11.70 -15.12
C HIS A 226 -3.25 10.87 -16.40
N TRP A 227 -4.25 10.06 -16.79
CA TRP A 227 -4.10 9.06 -17.85
C TRP A 227 -3.60 9.60 -19.17
N ASP A 228 -4.14 10.71 -19.64
CA ASP A 228 -3.74 11.31 -20.91
C ASP A 228 -2.27 11.76 -20.91
N ALA A 229 -1.85 12.46 -19.86
CA ALA A 229 -0.46 12.89 -19.73
C ALA A 229 0.49 11.69 -19.59
N VAL A 230 0.13 10.72 -18.75
CA VAL A 230 0.91 9.50 -18.48
C VAL A 230 1.10 8.67 -19.75
N SER A 231 0.03 8.43 -20.50
CA SER A 231 0.11 7.67 -21.77
C SER A 231 0.94 8.35 -22.84
N ASP A 232 1.02 9.68 -22.84
CA ASP A 232 1.88 10.43 -23.74
C ASP A 232 3.36 10.43 -23.28
N LEU A 233 3.61 10.48 -21.97
CA LEU A 233 4.94 10.60 -21.37
C LEU A 233 5.68 9.27 -21.21
N ILE A 234 4.97 8.14 -21.17
CA ILE A 234 5.63 6.84 -21.07
C ILE A 234 6.52 6.57 -22.28
N ALA A 235 7.74 6.12 -22.02
CA ALA A 235 8.70 5.75 -23.08
C ALA A 235 8.22 4.52 -23.87
N PRO A 236 8.71 4.32 -25.09
CA PRO A 236 8.58 3.03 -25.78
C PRO A 236 9.10 1.88 -24.89
N GLN A 237 8.30 0.81 -24.78
CA GLN A 237 8.54 -0.35 -23.90
C GLN A 237 8.55 -0.02 -22.39
N GLY A 238 8.08 1.16 -22.01
CA GLY A 238 8.01 1.58 -20.61
C GLY A 238 6.86 0.91 -19.84
N HIS A 239 6.89 1.05 -18.53
CA HIS A 239 5.93 0.44 -17.61
C HIS A 239 5.20 1.49 -16.77
N ILE A 240 3.88 1.37 -16.70
CA ILE A 240 3.00 2.15 -15.83
C ILE A 240 2.46 1.21 -14.76
N CYS A 241 2.47 1.62 -13.50
CA CYS A 241 1.79 0.93 -12.41
C CYS A 241 0.82 1.89 -11.72
N SER A 242 -0.41 1.45 -11.47
CA SER A 242 -1.38 2.21 -10.70
C SER A 242 -1.91 1.43 -9.50
N ILE A 243 -2.21 2.16 -8.41
CA ILE A 243 -2.83 1.63 -7.19
C ILE A 243 -4.24 2.19 -6.97
N VAL A 244 -4.72 3.07 -7.85
CA VAL A 244 -6.01 3.74 -7.70
C VAL A 244 -6.89 3.39 -8.89
N GLU A 245 -8.07 2.85 -8.57
CA GLU A 245 -9.05 2.48 -9.57
C GLU A 245 -9.47 3.70 -10.41
N ASN A 246 -9.69 3.50 -11.70
CA ASN A 246 -10.29 4.49 -12.58
C ASN A 246 -11.83 4.46 -12.49
N ALA A 247 -12.45 5.64 -12.52
CA ALA A 247 -13.91 5.78 -12.56
C ALA A 247 -14.46 5.72 -13.99
N HIS A 248 -13.63 6.03 -14.97
CA HIS A 248 -13.99 6.06 -16.40
C HIS A 248 -13.10 5.12 -17.21
N PRO A 249 -13.58 4.61 -18.35
CA PRO A 249 -12.75 3.76 -19.23
C PRO A 249 -11.48 4.48 -19.68
N LEU A 250 -10.32 3.84 -19.51
CA LEU A 250 -9.03 4.34 -19.97
C LEU A 250 -8.82 3.98 -21.44
N ASN A 251 -8.39 4.94 -22.25
CA ASN A 251 -7.99 4.68 -23.64
C ASN A 251 -6.60 3.99 -23.67
N GLN A 252 -6.60 2.66 -23.60
CA GLN A 252 -5.38 1.85 -23.60
C GLN A 252 -4.71 1.77 -24.99
N ASP A 253 -5.41 2.10 -26.08
CA ASP A 253 -4.83 2.11 -27.42
C ASP A 253 -3.66 3.11 -27.55
N LYS A 254 -3.63 4.14 -26.70
CA LYS A 254 -2.49 5.08 -26.61
C LYS A 254 -1.16 4.38 -26.28
N LEU A 255 -1.18 3.23 -25.64
CA LEU A 255 0.02 2.49 -25.26
C LEU A 255 0.54 1.58 -26.38
N LYS A 256 -0.32 1.24 -27.35
CA LYS A 256 -0.03 0.22 -28.38
C LYS A 256 1.20 0.54 -29.21
N SER A 257 1.30 1.76 -29.75
CA SER A 257 2.41 2.16 -30.63
C SER A 257 3.77 2.20 -29.91
N LYS A 258 3.75 2.30 -28.57
CA LYS A 258 4.94 2.29 -27.71
C LYS A 258 5.24 0.91 -27.13
N SER A 259 4.38 -0.09 -27.34
CA SER A 259 4.47 -1.39 -26.66
C SER A 259 4.61 -1.24 -25.14
N ALA A 260 4.00 -0.19 -24.56
CA ALA A 260 4.07 0.09 -23.14
C ALA A 260 3.08 -0.80 -22.35
N ALA A 261 3.40 -1.09 -21.09
CA ALA A 261 2.58 -1.94 -20.23
C ALA A 261 1.89 -1.14 -19.12
N LEU A 262 0.64 -1.51 -18.81
CA LEU A 262 -0.08 -1.06 -17.61
C LEU A 262 -0.18 -2.21 -16.63
N HIS A 263 0.22 -1.97 -15.39
CA HIS A 263 0.15 -2.90 -14.27
C HIS A 263 -0.75 -2.33 -13.17
N TRP A 264 -1.49 -3.21 -12.52
CA TRP A 264 -2.18 -2.89 -11.27
C TRP A 264 -1.37 -3.39 -10.09
N GLU A 265 -1.28 -2.59 -9.02
CA GLU A 265 -0.80 -3.05 -7.75
C GLU A 265 -1.91 -2.99 -6.71
N PHE A 266 -2.16 -4.13 -6.07
CA PHE A 266 -3.08 -4.28 -4.95
C PHE A 266 -2.47 -5.25 -3.95
N MET A 267 -1.86 -4.71 -2.89
CA MET A 267 -1.04 -5.48 -1.95
C MET A 267 -1.79 -6.63 -1.24
N TYR A 268 -3.13 -6.61 -1.23
CA TYR A 268 -3.93 -7.71 -0.68
C TYR A 268 -4.09 -8.90 -1.62
N THR A 269 -3.66 -8.82 -2.88
CA THR A 269 -3.80 -9.91 -3.85
C THR A 269 -3.23 -11.22 -3.32
N ARG A 270 -2.06 -11.17 -2.70
CA ARG A 270 -1.39 -12.35 -2.16
C ARG A 270 -2.19 -13.03 -1.05
N SER A 271 -2.65 -12.26 -0.06
CA SER A 271 -3.45 -12.80 1.05
C SER A 271 -4.84 -13.25 0.59
N MET A 272 -5.53 -12.45 -0.22
CA MET A 272 -6.88 -12.76 -0.72
C MET A 272 -6.95 -14.06 -1.52
N TYR A 273 -5.98 -14.28 -2.38
CA TYR A 273 -5.93 -15.45 -3.28
C TYR A 273 -5.01 -16.56 -2.78
N GLN A 274 -4.37 -16.39 -1.61
CA GLN A 274 -3.41 -17.32 -1.03
C GLN A 274 -2.39 -17.81 -2.07
N THR A 275 -1.75 -16.85 -2.75
CA THR A 275 -0.80 -17.15 -3.81
C THR A 275 0.40 -17.92 -3.27
N ALA A 276 1.08 -18.68 -4.13
CA ALA A 276 2.23 -19.50 -3.73
C ALA A 276 3.38 -18.70 -3.10
N ASP A 277 3.47 -17.41 -3.43
CA ASP A 277 4.48 -16.46 -2.93
C ASP A 277 3.97 -15.55 -1.80
N MET A 278 2.83 -15.86 -1.21
CA MET A 278 2.17 -15.05 -0.17
C MET A 278 3.12 -14.74 1.01
N ALA A 279 3.99 -15.69 1.38
CA ALA A 279 4.90 -15.52 2.49
C ALA A 279 5.94 -14.40 2.30
N ARG A 280 6.17 -13.95 1.07
CA ARG A 280 7.04 -12.79 0.79
C ARG A 280 6.56 -11.48 1.41
N GLN A 281 5.30 -11.38 1.81
CA GLN A 281 4.81 -10.19 2.54
C GLN A 281 5.29 -10.14 3.99
N GLY A 282 5.67 -11.26 4.58
CA GLY A 282 6.25 -11.33 5.93
C GLY A 282 7.78 -11.12 5.97
N GLU A 283 8.45 -11.20 4.80
CA GLU A 283 9.91 -11.01 4.65
C GLU A 283 10.30 -9.54 4.64
#